data_536a43c0cf4b0b305eb1ed8a69f3f628
#
_entry.id   536a43c0cf4b0b305eb1ed8a69f3f628
#
_cell.length_a   1.000
_cell.length_b   1.000
_cell.length_c   1.000
_cell.angle_alpha   90.00
_cell.angle_beta   90.00
_cell.angle_gamma   90.00
#
_symmetry.space_group_name_H-M   'P 1'
#
loop_
_entity.id
_entity.type
_entity.pdbx_description
1 polymer ?
#
loop_
_entity_poly.entity_id
_entity_poly.type
_entity_poly.pdbx_seq_one_letter_code
_entity_poly.pdbx_strand_id
1 'polypeptide(L)'
;MTNNKDKKVLNVPNLRFPEFTEEWKKVRVSNLLDFYPTNSLSWEQLDYSNGQIKNLHYGLIHKGLPTMVDASSDLLPYIKEEIVPKSYTLFKEGDVSFADASEDANDVAKAIEILNCNGQQIVSGLHTIHGRDNTDQTVIGYKGYAFASESFHKQIRRIAQGTKVFSVSVRNFDETYIGVPSKDEQAKIAKLLIAIDKRIATQNKIIEKYESLIQAIIYQKKMDGIREGNWQKTELSKVLQERTEKNINGYTVCSVSVSQGVINQIEYLGRSFAAKETSHYNIVKYGDIVYTKSPTGDFPYGIVKRCYIKNAVAVSPLYGVYKPINDNIGVFLHFYFMQSNNAFNYLHPLIQKGAKNTINITNDRFLGNSIPFPKAEDEATYITNALTSIQTKIDMEKSLLRSYEKEKQYLLRQMFI
;
A
#
# COMPACT_ATOMS: atom_id res chain seq x y z
N MET A 1 -22.67 50.73 -20.78
CA MET A 1 -23.44 49.45 -20.79
C MET A 1 -22.60 48.42 -21.52
N THR A 2 -21.78 47.68 -20.80
CA THR A 2 -20.93 46.61 -21.35
C THR A 2 -21.70 45.31 -21.32
N ASN A 3 -22.04 44.82 -22.51
CA ASN A 3 -22.67 43.50 -22.70
C ASN A 3 -21.81 42.42 -22.10
N ASN A 4 -22.20 41.94 -20.92
CA ASN A 4 -21.71 40.68 -20.37
C ASN A 4 -22.42 39.55 -21.14
N LYS A 5 -21.90 39.18 -22.32
CA LYS A 5 -22.32 37.97 -23.02
C LYS A 5 -21.93 36.82 -22.12
N ASP A 6 -22.91 36.07 -21.59
CA ASP A 6 -22.75 34.80 -20.90
C ASP A 6 -21.82 33.91 -21.76
N LYS A 7 -20.58 33.77 -21.37
CA LYS A 7 -19.66 32.82 -22.00
C LYS A 7 -20.24 31.43 -21.70
N LYS A 8 -20.84 30.82 -22.71
CA LYS A 8 -21.25 29.39 -22.62
C LYS A 8 -20.06 28.58 -22.13
N VAL A 9 -20.20 27.99 -20.95
CA VAL A 9 -19.20 27.06 -20.42
C VAL A 9 -19.27 25.78 -21.27
N LEU A 10 -18.23 25.56 -22.05
CA LEU A 10 -18.12 24.35 -22.87
C LEU A 10 -17.92 23.09 -21.99
N ASN A 11 -18.58 22.00 -22.32
CA ASN A 11 -18.39 20.71 -21.68
C ASN A 11 -17.12 20.04 -22.21
N VAL A 12 -15.97 20.54 -21.79
CA VAL A 12 -14.65 20.00 -22.17
C VAL A 12 -13.75 19.92 -20.94
N PRO A 13 -12.84 18.95 -20.85
CA PRO A 13 -11.90 18.84 -19.75
C PRO A 13 -10.83 19.95 -19.81
N ASN A 14 -10.19 20.21 -18.66
CA ASN A 14 -9.11 21.21 -18.58
C ASN A 14 -7.85 20.78 -19.35
N LEU A 15 -7.57 19.49 -19.39
CA LEU A 15 -6.47 18.88 -20.14
C LEU A 15 -7.05 17.94 -21.19
N ARG A 16 -6.68 18.15 -22.44
CA ARG A 16 -7.22 17.43 -23.59
C ARG A 16 -6.17 17.25 -24.67
N PHE A 17 -6.27 16.22 -25.47
CA PHE A 17 -5.47 16.06 -26.67
C PHE A 17 -5.89 17.13 -27.70
N PRO A 18 -4.94 17.86 -28.31
CA PRO A 18 -5.25 19.06 -29.11
C PRO A 18 -6.03 18.79 -30.39
N GLU A 19 -6.01 17.58 -30.90
CA GLU A 19 -6.75 17.17 -32.10
C GLU A 19 -8.26 17.02 -31.88
N PHE A 20 -8.73 16.96 -30.63
CA PHE A 20 -10.17 16.85 -30.33
C PHE A 20 -10.71 18.19 -29.88
N THR A 21 -11.72 18.69 -30.60
CA THR A 21 -12.30 20.03 -30.37
C THR A 21 -13.78 20.04 -30.04
N GLU A 22 -14.49 18.92 -30.25
CA GLU A 22 -15.92 18.80 -30.01
C GLU A 22 -16.26 18.78 -28.52
N GLU A 23 -17.43 19.37 -28.15
CA GLU A 23 -17.92 19.26 -26.78
C GLU A 23 -18.25 17.79 -26.42
N TRP A 24 -17.97 17.42 -25.17
CA TRP A 24 -18.35 16.11 -24.65
C TRP A 24 -19.84 16.05 -24.34
N LYS A 25 -20.44 14.89 -24.57
CA LYS A 25 -21.79 14.60 -24.09
C LYS A 25 -21.75 14.33 -22.60
N LYS A 26 -22.60 15.01 -21.82
CA LYS A 26 -22.81 14.70 -20.41
C LYS A 26 -23.90 13.65 -20.32
N VAL A 27 -23.54 12.41 -19.98
CA VAL A 27 -24.45 11.26 -19.96
C VAL A 27 -24.72 10.86 -18.51
N ARG A 28 -26.00 10.70 -18.18
CA ARG A 28 -26.44 10.20 -16.86
C ARG A 28 -26.02 8.74 -16.72
N VAL A 29 -25.48 8.36 -15.56
CA VAL A 29 -24.95 6.99 -15.37
C VAL A 29 -26.04 5.93 -15.49
N SER A 30 -27.25 6.20 -15.01
CA SER A 30 -28.40 5.29 -15.19
C SER A 30 -28.92 5.16 -16.64
N ASN A 31 -28.55 6.11 -17.53
CA ASN A 31 -28.83 6.01 -18.96
C ASN A 31 -27.68 5.34 -19.73
N LEU A 32 -26.51 5.27 -19.12
CA LEU A 32 -25.32 4.64 -19.70
C LEU A 32 -25.25 3.16 -19.36
N LEU A 33 -25.59 2.79 -18.12
CA LEU A 33 -25.40 1.44 -17.60
C LEU A 33 -26.72 0.77 -17.26
N ASP A 34 -26.89 -0.46 -17.74
CA ASP A 34 -27.82 -1.41 -17.17
C ASP A 34 -27.19 -2.09 -15.96
N PHE A 35 -27.95 -2.25 -14.88
CA PHE A 35 -27.47 -2.81 -13.62
C PHE A 35 -27.95 -4.27 -13.46
N TYR A 36 -27.06 -5.11 -12.94
CA TYR A 36 -27.30 -6.54 -12.79
C TYR A 36 -27.23 -6.98 -11.33
N PRO A 37 -27.97 -8.06 -10.96
CA PRO A 37 -27.94 -8.61 -9.63
C PRO A 37 -26.52 -9.06 -9.23
N THR A 38 -26.20 -8.89 -7.95
CA THR A 38 -24.95 -9.32 -7.33
C THR A 38 -25.23 -10.38 -6.26
N ASN A 39 -24.23 -11.17 -5.88
CA ASN A 39 -24.38 -12.14 -4.82
C ASN A 39 -23.95 -11.54 -3.46
N SER A 40 -24.35 -12.22 -2.37
CA SER A 40 -24.07 -11.79 -0.98
C SER A 40 -23.05 -12.69 -0.27
N LEU A 41 -22.19 -13.39 -1.03
CA LEU A 41 -21.22 -14.32 -0.46
C LEU A 41 -20.13 -13.61 0.33
N SER A 42 -19.92 -14.05 1.57
CA SER A 42 -18.86 -13.57 2.46
C SER A 42 -17.50 -14.19 2.13
N TRP A 43 -16.42 -13.68 2.73
CA TRP A 43 -15.07 -14.21 2.55
C TRP A 43 -14.93 -15.69 2.93
N GLU A 44 -15.67 -16.17 3.91
CA GLU A 44 -15.65 -17.57 4.35
C GLU A 44 -16.16 -18.53 3.28
N GLN A 45 -16.93 -18.01 2.32
CA GLN A 45 -17.52 -18.74 1.21
C GLN A 45 -16.67 -18.69 -0.08
N LEU A 46 -15.52 -18.04 0.00
CA LEU A 46 -14.57 -17.87 -1.10
C LEU A 46 -13.29 -18.64 -0.86
N ASP A 47 -12.61 -19.05 -1.93
CA ASP A 47 -11.35 -19.79 -1.90
C ASP A 47 -10.44 -19.34 -3.03
N TYR A 48 -9.14 -19.24 -2.76
CA TYR A 48 -8.13 -18.88 -3.77
C TYR A 48 -7.53 -20.10 -4.50
N SER A 49 -7.77 -21.30 -3.99
CA SER A 49 -7.12 -22.51 -4.52
C SER A 49 -7.88 -23.14 -5.67
N ASN A 50 -9.22 -23.34 -5.53
CA ASN A 50 -10.01 -24.12 -6.46
C ASN A 50 -11.41 -23.53 -6.63
N GLY A 51 -11.95 -23.66 -7.85
CA GLY A 51 -13.32 -23.31 -8.21
C GLY A 51 -13.49 -23.06 -9.70
N GLN A 52 -14.73 -22.93 -10.14
CA GLN A 52 -15.08 -22.66 -11.55
C GLN A 52 -15.42 -21.17 -11.77
N ILE A 53 -16.07 -20.54 -10.78
CA ILE A 53 -16.57 -19.18 -10.88
C ILE A 53 -15.82 -18.29 -9.90
N LYS A 54 -15.20 -17.24 -10.40
CA LYS A 54 -14.54 -16.21 -9.60
C LYS A 54 -15.54 -15.19 -9.08
N ASN A 55 -15.27 -14.66 -7.88
CA ASN A 55 -16.09 -13.65 -7.21
C ASN A 55 -15.32 -12.34 -7.06
N LEU A 56 -15.91 -11.24 -7.51
CA LEU A 56 -15.37 -9.92 -7.31
C LEU A 56 -16.05 -9.28 -6.09
N HIS A 57 -15.46 -9.49 -4.91
CA HIS A 57 -15.93 -8.97 -3.63
C HIS A 57 -15.50 -7.51 -3.43
N TYR A 58 -16.34 -6.65 -2.82
CA TYR A 58 -16.05 -5.23 -2.59
C TYR A 58 -14.71 -4.98 -1.88
N GLY A 59 -14.35 -5.86 -0.95
CA GLY A 59 -13.08 -5.77 -0.23
C GLY A 59 -11.84 -5.85 -1.12
N LEU A 60 -11.93 -6.48 -2.31
CA LEU A 60 -10.85 -6.48 -3.30
C LEU A 60 -10.72 -5.11 -3.97
N ILE A 61 -11.85 -4.46 -4.26
CA ILE A 61 -11.88 -3.10 -4.84
C ILE A 61 -11.20 -2.12 -3.86
N HIS A 62 -11.48 -2.22 -2.56
CA HIS A 62 -10.86 -1.38 -1.54
C HIS A 62 -9.40 -1.72 -1.28
N LYS A 63 -9.03 -3.01 -1.28
CA LYS A 63 -7.68 -3.48 -0.93
C LYS A 63 -6.64 -3.40 -2.05
N GLY A 64 -7.00 -2.92 -3.23
CA GLY A 64 -6.00 -2.60 -4.22
C GLY A 64 -6.08 -3.32 -5.56
N LEU A 65 -7.25 -3.80 -5.98
CA LEU A 65 -7.44 -4.09 -7.40
C LEU A 65 -7.16 -2.83 -8.22
N PRO A 66 -6.50 -2.96 -9.38
CA PRO A 66 -6.30 -1.84 -10.30
C PRO A 66 -7.65 -1.34 -10.84
N THR A 67 -7.70 -0.11 -11.33
CA THR A 67 -8.89 0.45 -12.00
C THR A 67 -9.31 -0.40 -13.20
N MET A 68 -8.32 -0.97 -13.92
CA MET A 68 -8.53 -1.93 -15.00
C MET A 68 -8.17 -3.33 -14.52
N VAL A 69 -9.15 -4.21 -14.40
CA VAL A 69 -8.97 -5.59 -13.94
C VAL A 69 -8.77 -6.53 -15.12
N ASP A 70 -7.65 -7.24 -15.13
CA ASP A 70 -7.35 -8.31 -16.07
C ASP A 70 -7.36 -9.65 -15.32
N ALA A 71 -8.36 -10.48 -15.58
CA ALA A 71 -8.53 -11.75 -14.90
C ALA A 71 -7.41 -12.77 -15.14
N SER A 72 -6.52 -12.52 -16.12
CA SER A 72 -5.33 -13.34 -16.36
C SER A 72 -4.21 -13.07 -15.35
N SER A 73 -4.13 -11.85 -14.82
CA SER A 73 -3.06 -11.39 -13.93
C SER A 73 -3.53 -11.04 -12.52
N ASP A 74 -4.80 -10.62 -12.37
CA ASP A 74 -5.35 -10.18 -11.11
C ASP A 74 -5.97 -11.35 -10.33
N LEU A 75 -5.60 -11.45 -9.06
CA LEU A 75 -6.00 -12.57 -8.22
C LEU A 75 -7.42 -12.35 -7.66
N LEU A 76 -8.38 -13.08 -8.23
CA LEU A 76 -9.75 -13.13 -7.75
C LEU A 76 -10.04 -14.51 -7.13
N PRO A 77 -10.71 -14.57 -5.96
CA PRO A 77 -11.08 -15.83 -5.33
C PRO A 77 -12.21 -16.52 -6.10
N TYR A 78 -12.25 -17.83 -6.01
CA TYR A 78 -13.35 -18.66 -6.50
C TYR A 78 -14.47 -18.76 -5.47
N ILE A 79 -15.70 -18.98 -5.94
CA ILE A 79 -16.82 -19.40 -5.10
C ILE A 79 -16.61 -20.90 -4.80
N LYS A 80 -16.78 -21.33 -3.55
CA LYS A 80 -16.76 -22.74 -3.17
C LYS A 80 -17.88 -23.48 -3.90
N GLU A 81 -17.59 -24.67 -4.44
CA GLU A 81 -18.49 -25.38 -5.37
C GLU A 81 -19.87 -25.66 -4.78
N GLU A 82 -19.93 -26.00 -3.49
CA GLU A 82 -21.17 -26.36 -2.77
C GLU A 82 -22.15 -25.19 -2.58
N ILE A 83 -21.70 -23.94 -2.83
CA ILE A 83 -22.49 -22.73 -2.57
C ILE A 83 -22.64 -21.81 -3.78
N VAL A 84 -22.30 -22.32 -4.97
CA VAL A 84 -22.51 -21.55 -6.21
C VAL A 84 -23.99 -21.17 -6.36
N PRO A 85 -24.31 -19.87 -6.54
CA PRO A 85 -25.71 -19.43 -6.71
C PRO A 85 -26.37 -20.09 -7.92
N LYS A 86 -27.66 -20.42 -7.81
CA LYS A 86 -28.42 -21.00 -8.93
C LYS A 86 -28.61 -20.04 -10.11
N SER A 87 -28.56 -18.74 -9.86
CA SER A 87 -28.71 -17.69 -10.87
C SER A 87 -27.68 -16.61 -10.62
N TYR A 88 -26.97 -16.21 -11.64
CA TYR A 88 -25.95 -15.15 -11.61
C TYR A 88 -25.75 -14.53 -12.99
N THR A 89 -25.20 -13.34 -13.02
CA THR A 89 -24.80 -12.66 -14.25
C THR A 89 -23.28 -12.61 -14.31
N LEU A 90 -22.70 -13.17 -15.37
CA LEU A 90 -21.26 -13.09 -15.60
C LEU A 90 -20.84 -11.71 -16.07
N PHE A 91 -19.69 -11.24 -15.58
CA PHE A 91 -19.03 -10.09 -16.16
C PHE A 91 -18.61 -10.34 -17.60
N LYS A 92 -18.68 -9.30 -18.40
CA LYS A 92 -18.08 -9.19 -19.73
C LYS A 92 -17.00 -8.13 -19.72
N GLU A 93 -16.14 -8.17 -20.73
CA GLU A 93 -15.16 -7.12 -20.94
C GLU A 93 -15.87 -5.76 -21.12
N GLY A 94 -15.37 -4.74 -20.44
CA GLY A 94 -15.99 -3.42 -20.38
C GLY A 94 -17.08 -3.27 -19.31
N ASP A 95 -17.49 -4.31 -18.59
CA ASP A 95 -18.37 -4.15 -17.45
C ASP A 95 -17.65 -3.44 -16.30
N VAL A 96 -18.41 -2.71 -15.50
CA VAL A 96 -17.90 -2.02 -14.31
C VAL A 96 -18.47 -2.60 -13.03
N SER A 97 -17.70 -2.53 -11.96
CA SER A 97 -18.17 -2.86 -10.62
C SER A 97 -17.82 -1.72 -9.66
N PHE A 98 -18.80 -1.29 -8.89
CA PHE A 98 -18.64 -0.26 -7.86
C PHE A 98 -18.72 -0.89 -6.48
N ALA A 99 -17.87 -0.49 -5.54
CA ALA A 99 -18.07 -0.80 -4.13
C ALA A 99 -19.20 0.07 -3.57
N ASP A 100 -20.30 -0.54 -3.12
CA ASP A 100 -21.49 0.20 -2.70
C ASP A 100 -21.34 0.85 -1.31
N ALA A 101 -20.36 0.42 -0.51
CA ALA A 101 -20.12 0.90 0.84
C ALA A 101 -18.63 1.08 1.14
N SER A 102 -18.31 2.09 1.96
CA SER A 102 -16.96 2.36 2.47
C SER A 102 -17.00 3.12 3.81
N GLU A 103 -15.99 2.91 4.66
CA GLU A 103 -15.76 3.72 5.86
C GLU A 103 -15.19 5.12 5.51
N ASP A 104 -14.62 5.29 4.31
CA ASP A 104 -14.16 6.59 3.78
C ASP A 104 -15.12 7.10 2.69
N ALA A 105 -15.63 8.32 2.86
CA ALA A 105 -16.48 8.98 1.88
C ALA A 105 -15.80 9.19 0.51
N ASN A 106 -14.48 9.17 0.44
CA ASN A 106 -13.74 9.27 -0.81
C ASN A 106 -13.66 7.94 -1.56
N ASP A 107 -13.84 6.81 -0.86
CA ASP A 107 -13.74 5.47 -1.44
C ASP A 107 -15.10 4.82 -1.73
N VAL A 108 -16.21 5.43 -1.32
CA VAL A 108 -17.55 4.93 -1.68
C VAL A 108 -17.76 5.10 -3.19
N ALA A 109 -18.38 4.12 -3.83
CA ALA A 109 -18.52 3.97 -5.28
C ALA A 109 -17.16 3.91 -6.02
N LYS A 110 -16.08 3.52 -5.33
CA LYS A 110 -14.83 3.17 -5.99
C LYS A 110 -15.09 2.11 -7.05
N ALA A 111 -14.67 2.38 -8.28
CA ALA A 111 -15.01 1.59 -9.44
C ALA A 111 -13.80 0.87 -10.03
N ILE A 112 -14.07 -0.30 -10.60
CA ILE A 112 -13.16 -1.00 -11.50
C ILE A 112 -13.89 -1.31 -12.83
N GLU A 113 -13.14 -1.48 -13.89
CA GLU A 113 -13.65 -1.98 -15.18
C GLU A 113 -12.93 -3.27 -15.55
N ILE A 114 -13.68 -4.26 -16.03
CA ILE A 114 -13.13 -5.50 -16.51
C ILE A 114 -12.49 -5.27 -17.88
N LEU A 115 -11.17 -5.30 -17.94
CA LEU A 115 -10.40 -5.13 -19.16
C LEU A 115 -10.39 -6.43 -20.00
N ASN A 116 -10.24 -7.58 -19.32
CA ASN A 116 -10.13 -8.88 -19.95
C ASN A 116 -10.61 -9.97 -18.99
N CYS A 117 -11.55 -10.79 -19.44
CA CYS A 117 -12.03 -11.96 -18.70
C CYS A 117 -11.12 -13.19 -18.90
N ASN A 118 -10.33 -13.24 -19.98
CA ASN A 118 -9.46 -14.37 -20.31
C ASN A 118 -10.17 -15.75 -20.27
N GLY A 119 -11.42 -15.79 -20.75
CA GLY A 119 -12.26 -16.99 -20.73
C GLY A 119 -12.73 -17.44 -19.32
N GLN A 120 -12.43 -16.69 -18.28
CA GLN A 120 -12.82 -17.00 -16.90
C GLN A 120 -14.24 -16.49 -16.61
N GLN A 121 -14.98 -17.27 -15.83
CA GLN A 121 -16.30 -16.89 -15.34
C GLN A 121 -16.14 -16.04 -14.07
N ILE A 122 -16.60 -14.80 -14.11
CA ILE A 122 -16.49 -13.85 -13.00
C ILE A 122 -17.87 -13.30 -12.69
N VAL A 123 -18.23 -13.22 -11.42
CA VAL A 123 -19.49 -12.63 -10.95
C VAL A 123 -19.25 -11.51 -9.94
N SER A 124 -20.21 -10.61 -9.89
CA SER A 124 -20.22 -9.50 -8.93
C SER A 124 -20.59 -10.02 -7.53
N GLY A 125 -19.78 -9.67 -6.53
CA GLY A 125 -19.86 -10.18 -5.17
C GLY A 125 -20.58 -9.26 -4.19
N LEU A 126 -20.46 -9.59 -2.92
CA LEU A 126 -21.04 -8.83 -1.80
C LEU A 126 -20.60 -7.36 -1.85
N HIS A 127 -21.56 -6.47 -1.56
CA HIS A 127 -21.35 -5.03 -1.52
C HIS A 127 -20.74 -4.44 -2.79
N THR A 128 -21.21 -4.94 -3.95
CA THR A 128 -20.84 -4.40 -5.26
C THR A 128 -22.09 -4.06 -6.08
N ILE A 129 -21.95 -3.13 -7.01
CA ILE A 129 -22.96 -2.78 -8.00
C ILE A 129 -22.36 -3.09 -9.37
N HIS A 130 -22.97 -4.02 -10.13
CA HIS A 130 -22.52 -4.43 -11.46
C HIS A 130 -23.25 -3.62 -12.52
N GLY A 131 -22.51 -2.92 -13.38
CA GLY A 131 -23.04 -2.11 -14.47
C GLY A 131 -22.43 -2.48 -15.82
N ARG A 132 -23.24 -2.46 -16.88
CA ARG A 132 -22.84 -2.75 -18.27
C ARG A 132 -23.39 -1.70 -19.22
N ASP A 133 -22.56 -1.19 -20.12
CA ASP A 133 -22.96 -0.37 -21.25
C ASP A 133 -23.45 -1.26 -22.42
N ASN A 134 -24.77 -1.51 -22.48
CA ASN A 134 -25.37 -2.28 -23.56
C ASN A 134 -25.64 -1.43 -24.82
N THR A 135 -25.42 -0.12 -24.76
CA THR A 135 -25.67 0.81 -25.85
C THR A 135 -24.43 1.16 -26.66
N ASP A 136 -23.28 0.58 -26.28
CA ASP A 136 -21.98 0.77 -26.94
C ASP A 136 -21.57 2.25 -27.06
N GLN A 137 -21.88 3.05 -26.03
CA GLN A 137 -21.49 4.48 -25.99
C GLN A 137 -20.03 4.64 -25.61
N THR A 138 -19.44 3.64 -24.94
CA THR A 138 -18.08 3.73 -24.39
C THR A 138 -17.17 2.62 -24.92
N VAL A 139 -15.89 2.93 -25.06
CA VAL A 139 -14.87 1.91 -25.33
C VAL A 139 -14.40 1.25 -24.04
N ILE A 140 -13.92 -0.01 -24.14
CA ILE A 140 -13.32 -0.73 -23.01
C ILE A 140 -12.10 0.06 -22.51
N GLY A 141 -12.00 0.21 -21.18
CA GLY A 141 -10.92 0.95 -20.50
C GLY A 141 -11.22 2.42 -20.27
N TYR A 142 -12.30 2.98 -20.81
CA TYR A 142 -12.65 4.39 -20.58
C TYR A 142 -13.48 4.59 -19.31
N LYS A 143 -14.51 3.76 -19.10
CA LYS A 143 -15.47 3.93 -17.99
C LYS A 143 -14.81 3.84 -16.61
N GLY A 144 -13.93 2.89 -16.43
CA GLY A 144 -13.24 2.73 -15.15
C GLY A 144 -12.49 3.98 -14.73
N TYR A 145 -11.84 4.66 -15.67
CA TYR A 145 -11.15 5.94 -15.37
C TYR A 145 -12.13 7.11 -15.24
N ALA A 146 -13.19 7.16 -16.03
CA ALA A 146 -14.22 8.17 -15.89
C ALA A 146 -14.86 8.10 -14.49
N PHE A 147 -15.15 6.91 -13.99
CA PHE A 147 -15.68 6.68 -12.64
C PHE A 147 -14.60 6.84 -11.53
N ALA A 148 -13.32 6.69 -11.85
CA ALA A 148 -12.23 7.01 -10.92
C ALA A 148 -11.84 8.50 -10.90
N SER A 149 -12.48 9.34 -11.73
CA SER A 149 -12.18 10.76 -11.84
C SER A 149 -12.67 11.57 -10.63
N GLU A 150 -11.98 12.66 -10.32
CA GLU A 150 -12.41 13.58 -9.26
C GLU A 150 -13.78 14.23 -9.55
N SER A 151 -14.12 14.45 -10.81
CA SER A 151 -15.41 15.00 -11.23
C SER A 151 -16.57 14.06 -10.86
N PHE A 152 -16.40 12.73 -11.03
CA PHE A 152 -17.38 11.74 -10.62
C PHE A 152 -17.43 11.60 -9.09
N HIS A 153 -16.29 11.46 -8.43
CA HIS A 153 -16.23 11.31 -6.97
C HIS A 153 -16.82 12.51 -6.21
N LYS A 154 -16.70 13.74 -6.74
CA LYS A 154 -17.39 14.91 -6.19
C LYS A 154 -18.90 14.76 -6.19
N GLN A 155 -19.48 14.13 -7.20
CA GLN A 155 -20.92 13.86 -7.27
C GLN A 155 -21.31 12.79 -6.27
N ILE A 156 -20.55 11.70 -6.19
CA ILE A 156 -20.79 10.60 -5.23
C ILE A 156 -20.76 11.13 -3.78
N ARG A 157 -19.77 11.91 -3.40
CA ARG A 157 -19.67 12.49 -2.03
C ARG A 157 -20.89 13.35 -1.63
N ARG A 158 -21.64 13.91 -2.59
CA ARG A 158 -22.85 14.69 -2.32
C ARG A 158 -24.09 13.84 -2.07
N ILE A 159 -24.13 12.64 -2.61
CA ILE A 159 -25.28 11.75 -2.59
C ILE A 159 -25.10 10.53 -1.68
N ALA A 160 -23.86 10.22 -1.30
CA ALA A 160 -23.56 9.13 -0.38
C ALA A 160 -24.21 9.37 0.98
N GLN A 161 -24.82 8.33 1.53
CA GLN A 161 -25.53 8.35 2.82
C GLN A 161 -24.72 7.62 3.88
N GLY A 162 -24.76 8.11 5.10
CA GLY A 162 -24.09 7.49 6.24
C GLY A 162 -23.24 8.45 7.06
N THR A 163 -22.84 8.03 8.27
CA THR A 163 -22.00 8.82 9.18
C THR A 163 -20.70 8.11 9.56
N LYS A 164 -20.69 6.78 9.59
CA LYS A 164 -19.51 5.93 9.84
C LYS A 164 -19.18 5.04 8.65
N VAL A 165 -20.22 4.53 8.00
CA VAL A 165 -20.13 3.81 6.75
C VAL A 165 -20.96 4.60 5.74
N PHE A 166 -20.33 5.03 4.66
CA PHE A 166 -20.97 5.71 3.55
C PHE A 166 -21.42 4.69 2.53
N SER A 167 -22.64 4.84 1.99
CA SER A 167 -23.16 3.90 1.00
C SER A 167 -23.89 4.61 -0.13
N VAL A 168 -23.94 3.92 -1.27
CA VAL A 168 -24.69 4.30 -2.46
C VAL A 168 -25.52 3.10 -2.94
N SER A 169 -26.62 3.37 -3.59
CA SER A 169 -27.48 2.39 -4.24
C SER A 169 -27.57 2.66 -5.73
N VAL A 170 -28.10 1.71 -6.49
CA VAL A 170 -28.34 1.89 -7.95
C VAL A 170 -29.14 3.17 -8.25
N ARG A 171 -30.14 3.51 -7.40
CA ARG A 171 -30.95 4.73 -7.57
C ARG A 171 -30.14 6.03 -7.50
N ASN A 172 -29.06 6.04 -6.75
CA ASN A 172 -28.21 7.23 -6.64
C ASN A 172 -27.49 7.57 -7.97
N PHE A 173 -27.34 6.61 -8.87
CA PHE A 173 -26.75 6.85 -10.18
C PHE A 173 -27.66 7.66 -11.13
N ASP A 174 -28.95 7.83 -10.78
CA ASP A 174 -29.84 8.78 -11.50
C ASP A 174 -29.42 10.23 -11.34
N GLU A 175 -28.66 10.54 -10.28
CA GLU A 175 -28.19 11.89 -9.99
C GLU A 175 -26.75 12.15 -10.45
N THR A 176 -26.10 11.15 -11.03
CA THR A 176 -24.69 11.24 -11.43
C THR A 176 -24.50 11.20 -12.94
N TYR A 177 -23.41 11.82 -13.39
CA TYR A 177 -23.09 11.95 -14.82
C TYR A 177 -21.60 11.72 -15.04
N ILE A 178 -21.25 11.26 -16.25
CA ILE A 178 -19.88 11.31 -16.77
C ILE A 178 -19.87 12.03 -18.11
N GLY A 179 -18.73 12.60 -18.46
CA GLY A 179 -18.47 13.10 -19.80
C GLY A 179 -18.15 11.94 -20.74
N VAL A 180 -18.76 11.93 -21.92
CA VAL A 180 -18.55 10.92 -22.95
C VAL A 180 -18.15 11.61 -24.25
N PRO A 181 -16.84 11.63 -24.61
CA PRO A 181 -16.34 12.13 -25.88
C PRO A 181 -16.55 11.15 -27.04
N SER A 182 -16.00 11.48 -28.23
CA SER A 182 -15.90 10.54 -29.33
C SER A 182 -15.16 9.26 -28.94
N LYS A 183 -15.47 8.13 -29.57
CA LYS A 183 -14.80 6.85 -29.28
C LYS A 183 -13.29 6.90 -29.50
N ASP A 184 -12.82 7.66 -30.48
CA ASP A 184 -11.38 7.85 -30.72
C ASP A 184 -10.69 8.58 -29.57
N GLU A 185 -11.32 9.61 -29.02
CA GLU A 185 -10.81 10.33 -27.86
C GLU A 185 -10.83 9.46 -26.60
N GLN A 186 -11.93 8.71 -26.37
CA GLN A 186 -12.03 7.74 -25.28
C GLN A 186 -10.89 6.71 -25.35
N ALA A 187 -10.65 6.11 -26.53
CA ALA A 187 -9.59 5.14 -26.75
C ALA A 187 -8.20 5.71 -26.45
N LYS A 188 -7.97 6.97 -26.82
CA LYS A 188 -6.70 7.65 -26.58
C LYS A 188 -6.47 7.95 -25.09
N ILE A 189 -7.51 8.39 -24.39
CA ILE A 189 -7.50 8.59 -22.92
C ILE A 189 -7.24 7.27 -22.20
N ALA A 190 -8.00 6.22 -22.54
CA ALA A 190 -7.86 4.89 -21.95
C ALA A 190 -6.44 4.35 -22.16
N LYS A 191 -5.90 4.44 -23.38
CA LYS A 191 -4.54 3.99 -23.70
C LYS A 191 -3.47 4.70 -22.86
N LEU A 192 -3.59 6.01 -22.67
CA LEU A 192 -2.65 6.79 -21.84
C LEU A 192 -2.69 6.32 -20.39
N LEU A 193 -3.88 6.24 -19.79
CA LEU A 193 -4.03 5.90 -18.37
C LEU A 193 -3.68 4.43 -18.09
N ILE A 194 -4.01 3.50 -18.99
CA ILE A 194 -3.57 2.10 -18.92
C ILE A 194 -2.01 2.02 -18.98
N ALA A 195 -1.38 2.83 -19.82
CA ALA A 195 0.09 2.84 -19.90
C ALA A 195 0.73 3.32 -18.58
N ILE A 196 0.13 4.31 -17.90
CA ILE A 196 0.59 4.77 -16.59
C ILE A 196 0.37 3.69 -15.53
N ASP A 197 -0.78 3.02 -15.50
CA ASP A 197 -1.06 1.92 -14.58
C ASP A 197 -0.07 0.76 -14.77
N LYS A 198 0.27 0.42 -16.00
CA LYS A 198 1.31 -0.58 -16.29
C LYS A 198 2.70 -0.15 -15.78
N ARG A 199 3.03 1.15 -15.85
CA ARG A 199 4.27 1.67 -15.29
C ARG A 199 4.27 1.56 -13.75
N ILE A 200 3.18 1.94 -13.09
CA ILE A 200 3.00 1.81 -11.64
C ILE A 200 3.16 0.35 -11.21
N ALA A 201 2.46 -0.58 -11.87
CA ALA A 201 2.56 -2.00 -11.58
C ALA A 201 3.97 -2.57 -11.79
N THR A 202 4.65 -2.15 -12.88
CA THR A 202 6.04 -2.55 -13.15
C THR A 202 6.98 -2.02 -12.09
N GLN A 203 6.78 -0.76 -11.67
CA GLN A 203 7.59 -0.10 -10.65
C GLN A 203 7.50 -0.83 -9.29
N ASN A 204 6.29 -1.22 -8.88
CA ASN A 204 6.07 -2.03 -7.69
C ASN A 204 6.84 -3.36 -7.75
N LYS A 205 6.76 -4.08 -8.88
CA LYS A 205 7.51 -5.34 -9.08
C LYS A 205 9.03 -5.16 -9.02
N ILE A 206 9.55 -4.03 -9.50
CA ILE A 206 10.99 -3.70 -9.40
C ILE A 206 11.38 -3.51 -7.93
N ILE A 207 10.59 -2.75 -7.17
CA ILE A 207 10.81 -2.52 -5.73
C ILE A 207 10.81 -3.86 -4.98
N GLU A 208 9.79 -4.69 -5.17
CA GLU A 208 9.67 -6.02 -4.55
C GLU A 208 10.87 -6.92 -4.86
N LYS A 209 11.37 -6.90 -6.11
CA LYS A 209 12.56 -7.66 -6.49
C LYS A 209 13.82 -7.17 -5.77
N TYR A 210 14.01 -5.86 -5.62
CA TYR A 210 15.15 -5.33 -4.87
C TYR A 210 15.04 -5.64 -3.38
N GLU A 211 13.84 -5.55 -2.78
CA GLU A 211 13.61 -5.92 -1.38
C GLU A 211 13.89 -7.41 -1.15
N SER A 212 13.45 -8.27 -2.07
CA SER A 212 13.77 -9.72 -2.04
C SER A 212 15.27 -9.98 -2.23
N LEU A 213 15.95 -9.20 -3.06
CA LEU A 213 17.40 -9.33 -3.27
C LEU A 213 18.21 -9.00 -2.01
N ILE A 214 17.83 -7.95 -1.27
CA ILE A 214 18.44 -7.66 0.04
C ILE A 214 18.32 -8.86 0.97
N GLN A 215 17.12 -9.45 1.07
CA GLN A 215 16.88 -10.61 1.93
C GLN A 215 17.73 -11.82 1.49
N ALA A 216 17.79 -12.09 0.19
CA ALA A 216 18.58 -13.20 -0.37
C ALA A 216 20.08 -13.02 -0.11
N ILE A 217 20.64 -11.82 -0.28
CA ILE A 217 22.06 -11.54 -0.02
C ILE A 217 22.40 -11.77 1.45
N ILE A 218 21.61 -11.25 2.39
CA ILE A 218 21.85 -11.44 3.82
C ILE A 218 21.78 -12.93 4.19
N TYR A 219 20.77 -13.63 3.70
CA TYR A 219 20.62 -15.06 3.96
C TYR A 219 21.82 -15.84 3.41
N GLN A 220 22.18 -15.66 2.14
CA GLN A 220 23.26 -16.37 1.47
C GLN A 220 24.60 -16.10 2.14
N LYS A 221 24.94 -14.82 2.37
CA LYS A 221 26.19 -14.46 3.04
C LYS A 221 26.31 -15.04 4.45
N LYS A 222 25.22 -15.05 5.22
CA LYS A 222 25.19 -15.69 6.52
C LYS A 222 25.46 -17.20 6.40
N MET A 223 24.79 -17.89 5.50
CA MET A 223 24.93 -19.34 5.34
C MET A 223 26.33 -19.73 4.86
N ASP A 224 26.87 -19.01 3.87
CA ASP A 224 28.22 -19.23 3.37
C ASP A 224 29.26 -18.94 4.44
N GLY A 225 29.18 -17.81 5.12
CA GLY A 225 30.13 -17.42 6.17
C GLY A 225 30.16 -18.39 7.35
N ILE A 226 29.00 -18.96 7.74
CA ILE A 226 28.95 -20.00 8.76
C ILE A 226 29.60 -21.29 8.25
N ARG A 227 29.26 -21.73 7.03
CA ARG A 227 29.79 -22.97 6.43
C ARG A 227 31.33 -22.93 6.24
N GLU A 228 31.85 -21.79 5.82
CA GLU A 228 33.26 -21.56 5.57
C GLU A 228 34.06 -21.23 6.84
N GLY A 229 33.36 -21.01 7.97
CA GLY A 229 33.97 -20.60 9.20
C GLY A 229 34.46 -19.16 9.24
N ASN A 230 34.06 -18.33 8.26
CA ASN A 230 34.41 -16.90 8.17
C ASN A 230 33.56 -16.03 9.09
N TRP A 231 32.43 -16.54 9.57
CA TRP A 231 31.55 -15.88 10.52
C TRP A 231 31.65 -16.55 11.90
N GLN A 232 31.42 -15.76 12.95
CA GLN A 232 31.41 -16.23 14.33
C GLN A 232 30.19 -15.73 15.07
N LYS A 233 29.81 -16.41 16.15
CA LYS A 233 28.79 -15.89 17.08
C LYS A 233 29.37 -14.70 17.82
N THR A 234 28.80 -13.54 17.60
CA THR A 234 29.19 -12.29 18.23
C THR A 234 28.06 -11.79 19.13
N GLU A 235 28.35 -11.64 20.39
CA GLU A 235 27.46 -11.07 21.40
C GLU A 235 27.23 -9.59 21.09
N LEU A 236 25.96 -9.12 21.13
CA LEU A 236 25.67 -7.73 20.76
C LEU A 236 26.28 -6.71 21.72
N SER A 237 26.54 -7.06 22.99
CA SER A 237 27.26 -6.24 23.95
C SER A 237 28.67 -5.82 23.49
N LYS A 238 29.29 -6.61 22.58
CA LYS A 238 30.61 -6.32 22.00
C LYS A 238 30.56 -5.28 20.89
N VAL A 239 29.40 -5.04 20.31
CA VAL A 239 29.22 -4.19 19.12
C VAL A 239 28.18 -3.09 19.30
N LEU A 240 27.40 -3.15 20.39
CA LEU A 240 26.39 -2.16 20.76
C LEU A 240 26.58 -1.72 22.22
N GLN A 241 26.32 -0.44 22.47
CA GLN A 241 26.27 0.13 23.82
C GLN A 241 24.89 0.74 24.04
N GLU A 242 24.26 0.49 25.19
CA GLU A 242 22.99 1.11 25.56
C GLU A 242 23.12 2.63 25.61
N ARG A 243 22.15 3.35 25.01
CA ARG A 243 22.01 4.79 25.15
C ARG A 243 21.04 5.10 26.28
N THR A 244 21.52 5.74 27.32
CA THR A 244 20.73 6.04 28.52
C THR A 244 20.24 7.50 28.55
N GLU A 245 20.62 8.33 27.57
CA GLU A 245 20.23 9.73 27.47
C GLU A 245 18.72 9.92 27.41
N LYS A 246 18.19 10.89 28.19
CA LYS A 246 16.75 11.18 28.26
C LYS A 246 16.40 12.50 27.58
N ASN A 247 15.15 12.61 27.16
CA ASN A 247 14.62 13.72 26.34
C ASN A 247 14.36 15.00 27.13
N ILE A 248 15.34 15.45 27.90
CA ILE A 248 15.23 16.70 28.68
C ILE A 248 15.14 17.96 27.81
N ASN A 249 15.57 17.87 26.56
CA ASN A 249 15.56 18.99 25.60
C ASN A 249 14.27 19.06 24.76
N GLY A 250 13.30 18.19 24.99
CA GLY A 250 12.00 18.23 24.28
C GLY A 250 12.08 17.87 22.77
N TYR A 251 12.97 16.95 22.39
CA TYR A 251 13.03 16.50 20.99
C TYR A 251 11.73 15.85 20.53
N THR A 252 11.49 15.91 19.23
CA THR A 252 10.30 15.35 18.57
C THR A 252 10.14 13.85 18.86
N VAL A 253 8.94 13.46 19.26
CA VAL A 253 8.62 12.05 19.52
C VAL A 253 8.40 11.28 18.20
N CYS A 254 9.08 10.15 18.09
CA CYS A 254 9.02 9.24 16.95
C CYS A 254 8.43 7.90 17.35
N SER A 255 7.77 7.26 16.38
CA SER A 255 7.41 5.84 16.37
C SER A 255 8.42 5.03 15.58
N VAL A 256 8.33 3.70 15.66
CA VAL A 256 9.14 2.80 14.83
C VAL A 256 8.22 1.90 14.04
N SER A 257 8.35 1.96 12.71
CA SER A 257 7.54 1.20 11.75
C SER A 257 8.38 0.09 11.11
N VAL A 258 7.72 -1.01 10.72
CA VAL A 258 8.37 -2.10 9.97
C VAL A 258 8.92 -1.59 8.65
N SER A 259 8.14 -0.81 7.91
CA SER A 259 8.47 -0.35 6.55
C SER A 259 9.32 0.93 6.52
N GLN A 260 9.10 1.86 7.46
CA GLN A 260 9.72 3.21 7.42
C GLN A 260 10.80 3.42 8.50
N GLY A 261 10.99 2.46 9.42
CA GLY A 261 11.95 2.60 10.51
C GLY A 261 11.50 3.63 11.54
N VAL A 262 12.44 4.43 12.06
CA VAL A 262 12.17 5.52 13.01
C VAL A 262 11.56 6.70 12.24
N ILE A 263 10.34 7.09 12.60
CA ILE A 263 9.54 8.10 11.88
C ILE A 263 8.78 8.99 12.85
N ASN A 264 8.55 10.26 12.48
CA ASN A 264 7.73 11.19 13.25
C ASN A 264 6.35 10.59 13.54
N GLN A 265 5.96 10.56 14.80
CA GLN A 265 4.73 9.91 15.24
C GLN A 265 3.46 10.56 14.65
N ILE A 266 3.44 11.90 14.56
CA ILE A 266 2.29 12.63 14.02
C ILE A 266 2.16 12.43 12.51
N GLU A 267 3.30 12.48 11.78
CA GLU A 267 3.30 12.25 10.32
C GLU A 267 2.85 10.83 9.97
N TYR A 268 3.19 9.85 10.81
CA TYR A 268 2.89 8.45 10.57
C TYR A 268 1.48 8.03 10.99
N LEU A 269 1.00 8.51 12.17
CA LEU A 269 -0.24 8.08 12.80
C LEU A 269 -1.36 9.13 12.72
N GLY A 270 -1.10 10.30 12.13
CA GLY A 270 -2.03 11.43 12.05
C GLY A 270 -2.27 12.15 13.39
N ARG A 271 -1.77 11.60 14.50
CA ARG A 271 -1.88 12.18 15.85
C ARG A 271 -0.73 11.71 16.75
N SER A 272 -0.47 12.45 17.82
CA SER A 272 0.46 12.03 18.86
C SER A 272 -0.21 11.09 19.86
N PHE A 273 0.48 9.99 20.20
CA PHE A 273 0.18 9.10 21.32
C PHE A 273 1.17 9.27 22.48
N ALA A 274 2.09 10.23 22.37
CA ALA A 274 3.03 10.52 23.41
C ALA A 274 2.33 11.04 24.68
N ALA A 275 2.92 10.78 25.83
CA ALA A 275 2.51 11.39 27.07
C ALA A 275 2.67 12.94 26.99
N LYS A 276 1.93 13.68 27.81
CA LYS A 276 2.10 15.14 27.90
C LYS A 276 3.53 15.51 28.30
N GLU A 277 4.12 14.71 29.20
CA GLU A 277 5.50 14.85 29.67
C GLU A 277 6.37 13.77 29.02
N THR A 278 7.39 14.20 28.28
CA THR A 278 8.26 13.29 27.50
C THR A 278 9.74 13.37 27.91
N SER A 279 10.08 14.07 29.00
CA SER A 279 11.46 14.18 29.48
C SER A 279 12.12 12.85 29.83
N HIS A 280 11.31 11.85 30.20
CA HIS A 280 11.75 10.48 30.50
C HIS A 280 11.90 9.58 29.27
N TYR A 281 11.52 10.05 28.05
CA TYR A 281 11.69 9.30 26.81
C TYR A 281 13.17 9.11 26.48
N ASN A 282 13.48 8.04 25.73
CA ASN A 282 14.84 7.75 25.31
C ASN A 282 15.23 8.57 24.08
N ILE A 283 16.40 9.21 24.12
CA ILE A 283 16.95 9.89 22.94
C ILE A 283 17.44 8.85 21.94
N VAL A 284 17.21 9.14 20.66
CA VAL A 284 17.73 8.40 19.51
C VAL A 284 18.49 9.38 18.62
N LYS A 285 19.70 9.02 18.23
CA LYS A 285 20.54 9.78 17.30
C LYS A 285 20.71 9.01 16.00
N TYR A 286 21.14 9.69 14.94
CA TYR A 286 21.48 9.06 13.67
C TYR A 286 22.44 7.88 13.91
N GLY A 287 22.14 6.75 13.30
CA GLY A 287 22.93 5.52 13.43
C GLY A 287 22.52 4.59 14.58
N ASP A 288 21.79 5.08 15.58
CA ASP A 288 21.36 4.22 16.70
C ASP A 288 20.42 3.08 16.24
N ILE A 289 20.51 1.98 16.93
CA ILE A 289 19.59 0.83 16.79
C ILE A 289 18.48 0.97 17.82
N VAL A 290 17.24 0.89 17.38
CA VAL A 290 16.04 0.95 18.24
C VAL A 290 15.32 -0.38 18.23
N TYR A 291 15.00 -0.93 19.40
CA TYR A 291 14.21 -2.15 19.60
C TYR A 291 12.90 -1.82 20.32
N THR A 292 11.74 -2.17 19.67
CA THR A 292 10.42 -1.70 20.15
C THR A 292 9.80 -2.54 21.27
N LYS A 293 10.24 -3.77 21.48
CA LYS A 293 9.71 -4.70 22.50
C LYS A 293 8.18 -4.96 22.38
N SER A 294 7.59 -4.71 21.20
CA SER A 294 6.14 -4.85 20.96
C SER A 294 5.88 -5.64 19.67
N PRO A 295 4.92 -6.56 19.66
CA PRO A 295 4.54 -7.30 18.46
C PRO A 295 4.08 -6.37 17.34
N THR A 296 4.51 -6.64 16.10
CA THR A 296 4.13 -5.85 14.94
C THR A 296 4.21 -6.70 13.67
N GLY A 297 3.09 -7.01 13.03
CA GLY A 297 3.04 -7.81 11.81
C GLY A 297 3.79 -9.15 11.97
N ASP A 298 4.72 -9.43 11.05
CA ASP A 298 5.53 -10.67 11.05
C ASP A 298 6.63 -10.69 12.12
N PHE A 299 6.66 -9.72 13.02
CA PHE A 299 7.64 -9.59 14.10
C PHE A 299 6.95 -9.74 15.47
N PRO A 300 6.69 -10.99 15.91
CA PRO A 300 5.90 -11.25 17.12
C PRO A 300 6.56 -10.77 18.41
N TYR A 301 7.86 -10.50 18.39
CA TYR A 301 8.64 -10.08 19.58
C TYR A 301 9.24 -8.69 19.46
N GLY A 302 8.75 -7.91 18.49
CA GLY A 302 9.18 -6.54 18.23
C GLY A 302 10.17 -6.41 17.07
N ILE A 303 10.34 -5.18 16.62
CA ILE A 303 11.20 -4.82 15.50
C ILE A 303 12.48 -4.14 15.97
N VAL A 304 13.55 -4.38 15.23
CA VAL A 304 14.87 -3.77 15.44
C VAL A 304 15.20 -2.95 14.20
N LYS A 305 15.39 -1.64 14.35
CA LYS A 305 15.62 -0.69 13.24
C LYS A 305 16.75 0.27 13.54
N ARG A 306 17.54 0.63 12.53
CA ARG A 306 18.51 1.73 12.62
C ARG A 306 17.81 3.08 12.39
N CYS A 307 18.21 4.10 13.13
CA CYS A 307 17.72 5.46 12.93
C CYS A 307 18.47 6.15 11.79
N TYR A 308 17.73 6.68 10.81
CA TYR A 308 18.26 7.47 9.69
C TYR A 308 17.89 8.97 9.79
N ILE A 309 17.23 9.40 10.87
CA ILE A 309 16.90 10.79 11.10
C ILE A 309 18.16 11.53 11.55
N LYS A 310 18.54 12.59 10.82
CA LYS A 310 19.78 13.34 11.08
C LYS A 310 19.78 14.05 12.44
N ASN A 311 18.63 14.62 12.84
CA ASN A 311 18.47 15.30 14.12
C ASN A 311 18.18 14.29 15.23
N ALA A 312 18.55 14.63 16.47
CA ALA A 312 18.15 13.85 17.62
C ALA A 312 16.61 13.85 17.75
N VAL A 313 16.06 12.68 18.09
CA VAL A 313 14.62 12.47 18.31
C VAL A 313 14.40 11.68 19.58
N ALA A 314 13.16 11.53 20.01
CA ALA A 314 12.79 10.76 21.19
C ALA A 314 11.87 9.60 20.84
N VAL A 315 12.01 8.48 21.56
CA VAL A 315 11.14 7.31 21.44
C VAL A 315 10.64 6.90 22.82
N SER A 316 9.59 6.06 22.84
CA SER A 316 9.02 5.54 24.08
C SER A 316 10.10 5.04 25.05
N PRO A 317 9.97 5.27 26.35
CA PRO A 317 10.88 4.73 27.36
C PRO A 317 10.86 3.20 27.43
N LEU A 318 9.86 2.56 26.85
CA LEU A 318 9.76 1.10 26.76
C LEU A 318 10.71 0.50 25.70
N TYR A 319 11.21 1.32 24.77
CA TYR A 319 12.10 0.85 23.70
C TYR A 319 13.55 0.78 24.19
N GLY A 320 14.30 -0.20 23.68
CA GLY A 320 15.75 -0.23 23.81
C GLY A 320 16.38 0.68 22.75
N VAL A 321 17.39 1.45 23.13
CA VAL A 321 18.17 2.27 22.20
C VAL A 321 19.64 1.97 22.38
N TYR A 322 20.33 1.63 21.30
CA TYR A 322 21.71 1.19 21.35
C TYR A 322 22.56 1.91 20.31
N LYS A 323 23.72 2.39 20.74
CA LYS A 323 24.74 3.02 19.89
C LYS A 323 25.66 1.92 19.34
N PRO A 324 25.79 1.73 18.02
CA PRO A 324 26.81 0.84 17.43
C PRO A 324 28.22 1.42 17.65
N ILE A 325 29.23 0.55 17.77
CA ILE A 325 30.63 0.96 17.90
C ILE A 325 31.16 1.65 16.64
N ASN A 326 30.62 1.30 15.46
CA ASN A 326 30.82 2.02 14.21
C ASN A 326 29.58 1.96 13.33
N ASP A 327 29.55 2.76 12.27
CA ASP A 327 28.37 2.90 11.38
C ASP A 327 28.08 1.63 10.58
N ASN A 328 29.11 0.92 10.10
CA ASN A 328 28.96 -0.31 9.31
C ASN A 328 28.23 -1.40 10.12
N ILE A 329 28.52 -1.52 11.41
CA ILE A 329 27.82 -2.44 12.31
C ILE A 329 26.33 -2.06 12.43
N GLY A 330 26.04 -0.78 12.61
CA GLY A 330 24.66 -0.29 12.65
C GLY A 330 23.88 -0.62 11.38
N VAL A 331 24.49 -0.42 10.23
CA VAL A 331 23.91 -0.77 8.91
C VAL A 331 23.74 -2.28 8.76
N PHE A 332 24.75 -3.08 9.13
CA PHE A 332 24.65 -4.54 9.09
C PHE A 332 23.49 -5.06 9.95
N LEU A 333 23.41 -4.61 11.19
CA LEU A 333 22.35 -5.00 12.13
C LEU A 333 20.97 -4.60 11.62
N HIS A 334 20.83 -3.44 11.00
CA HIS A 334 19.59 -3.02 10.36
C HIS A 334 19.11 -4.04 9.33
N PHE A 335 19.97 -4.38 8.37
CA PHE A 335 19.62 -5.35 7.33
C PHE A 335 19.44 -6.77 7.88
N TYR A 336 20.26 -7.19 8.85
CA TYR A 336 20.14 -8.49 9.49
C TYR A 336 18.77 -8.67 10.14
N PHE A 337 18.31 -7.70 10.91
CA PHE A 337 17.03 -7.72 11.60
C PHE A 337 15.82 -7.31 10.76
N MET A 338 16.01 -6.86 9.53
CA MET A 338 14.92 -6.73 8.56
C MET A 338 14.28 -8.08 8.21
N GLN A 339 15.01 -9.17 8.34
CA GLN A 339 14.47 -10.53 8.17
C GLN A 339 13.72 -10.96 9.43
N SER A 340 12.42 -11.24 9.31
CA SER A 340 11.58 -11.65 10.45
C SER A 340 12.12 -12.92 11.12
N ASN A 341 12.63 -13.89 10.34
CA ASN A 341 13.24 -15.11 10.87
C ASN A 341 14.50 -14.82 11.69
N ASN A 342 15.36 -13.89 11.28
CA ASN A 342 16.54 -13.51 12.05
C ASN A 342 16.14 -12.81 13.36
N ALA A 343 15.17 -11.90 13.29
CA ALA A 343 14.63 -11.23 14.49
C ALA A 343 13.96 -12.24 15.43
N PHE A 344 13.16 -13.17 14.90
CA PHE A 344 12.54 -14.23 15.66
C PHE A 344 13.58 -15.11 16.38
N ASN A 345 14.53 -15.66 15.64
CA ASN A 345 15.56 -16.55 16.19
C ASN A 345 16.44 -15.86 17.24
N TYR A 346 16.63 -14.55 17.11
CA TYR A 346 17.38 -13.77 18.09
C TYR A 346 16.58 -13.47 19.36
N LEU A 347 15.31 -13.06 19.20
CA LEU A 347 14.48 -12.56 20.30
C LEU A 347 13.76 -13.66 21.08
N HIS A 348 13.30 -14.71 20.39
CA HIS A 348 12.51 -15.79 21.01
C HIS A 348 13.17 -16.42 22.25
N PRO A 349 14.48 -16.76 22.27
CA PRO A 349 15.13 -17.34 23.45
C PRO A 349 15.23 -16.38 24.64
N LEU A 350 15.03 -15.06 24.41
CA LEU A 350 15.19 -14.02 25.42
C LEU A 350 13.90 -13.74 26.20
N ILE A 351 12.78 -14.29 25.74
CA ILE A 351 11.46 -13.99 26.29
C ILE A 351 11.35 -14.49 27.72
N GLN A 352 10.98 -13.59 28.63
CA GLN A 352 10.45 -13.95 29.93
C GLN A 352 8.93 -13.79 29.90
N LYS A 353 8.21 -14.87 30.24
CA LYS A 353 6.76 -14.80 30.44
C LYS A 353 6.47 -13.95 31.67
N GLY A 354 6.08 -12.71 31.45
CA GLY A 354 5.59 -11.83 32.50
C GLY A 354 4.12 -12.10 32.85
N ALA A 355 3.66 -11.54 33.94
CA ALA A 355 2.22 -11.50 34.24
C ALA A 355 1.45 -10.88 33.06
N LYS A 356 0.34 -11.49 32.63
CA LYS A 356 -0.47 -11.08 31.46
C LYS A 356 0.15 -11.30 30.07
N ASN A 357 1.01 -12.31 29.88
CA ASN A 357 1.64 -12.59 28.57
C ASN A 357 2.42 -11.44 27.93
N THR A 358 2.87 -10.46 28.70
CA THR A 358 3.70 -9.38 28.18
C THR A 358 5.09 -9.88 27.84
N ILE A 359 5.58 -9.49 26.66
CA ILE A 359 6.95 -9.77 26.25
C ILE A 359 7.88 -8.85 27.04
N ASN A 360 8.68 -9.44 27.94
CA ASN A 360 9.68 -8.70 28.68
C ASN A 360 11.08 -9.16 28.29
N ILE A 361 11.79 -8.32 27.51
CA ILE A 361 13.21 -8.49 27.17
C ILE A 361 13.95 -7.26 27.69
N THR A 362 14.76 -7.44 28.73
CA THR A 362 15.59 -6.35 29.27
C THR A 362 16.71 -5.99 28.30
N ASN A 363 17.29 -4.78 28.44
CA ASN A 363 18.38 -4.34 27.58
C ASN A 363 19.62 -5.23 27.74
N ASP A 364 19.95 -5.67 28.96
CA ASP A 364 21.06 -6.60 29.22
C ASP A 364 20.86 -7.94 28.50
N ARG A 365 19.65 -8.49 28.52
CA ARG A 365 19.35 -9.75 27.81
C ARG A 365 19.42 -9.57 26.29
N PHE A 366 18.93 -8.41 25.80
CA PHE A 366 19.05 -8.09 24.38
C PHE A 366 20.52 -7.99 23.97
N LEU A 367 21.36 -7.33 24.74
CA LEU A 367 22.79 -7.17 24.46
C LEU A 367 23.59 -8.46 24.68
N GLY A 368 23.19 -9.30 25.65
CA GLY A 368 23.89 -10.54 26.00
C GLY A 368 23.68 -11.72 25.05
N ASN A 369 22.79 -11.60 24.06
CA ASN A 369 22.63 -12.64 23.06
C ASN A 369 23.53 -12.39 21.83
N SER A 370 23.74 -13.44 21.03
CA SER A 370 24.70 -13.44 19.92
C SER A 370 24.01 -13.63 18.58
N ILE A 371 24.59 -13.01 17.55
CA ILE A 371 24.26 -13.24 16.14
C ILE A 371 25.48 -13.79 15.40
N PRO A 372 25.28 -14.52 14.29
CA PRO A 372 26.36 -14.75 13.34
C PRO A 372 26.82 -13.42 12.72
N PHE A 373 28.12 -13.16 12.77
CA PHE A 373 28.72 -11.92 12.31
C PHE A 373 30.06 -12.21 11.60
N PRO A 374 30.41 -11.51 10.50
CA PRO A 374 31.69 -11.62 9.82
C PRO A 374 32.87 -11.43 10.80
N LYS A 375 33.91 -12.26 10.70
CA LYS A 375 35.16 -12.10 11.47
C LYS A 375 36.01 -10.95 10.94
N ALA A 376 36.02 -10.80 9.60
CA ALA A 376 36.77 -9.74 8.92
C ALA A 376 35.91 -8.47 8.78
N GLU A 377 36.45 -7.34 9.14
CA GLU A 377 35.78 -6.04 9.01
C GLU A 377 35.53 -5.66 7.54
N ASP A 378 36.46 -6.02 6.65
CA ASP A 378 36.34 -5.80 5.22
C ASP A 378 35.13 -6.54 4.62
N GLU A 379 34.84 -7.77 5.07
CA GLU A 379 33.66 -8.52 4.64
C GLU A 379 32.38 -7.84 5.09
N ALA A 380 32.31 -7.43 6.36
CA ALA A 380 31.16 -6.67 6.87
C ALA A 380 30.94 -5.37 6.08
N THR A 381 32.00 -4.64 5.79
CA THR A 381 31.98 -3.41 5.00
C THR A 381 31.53 -3.66 3.55
N TYR A 382 32.03 -4.71 2.92
CA TYR A 382 31.61 -5.09 1.55
C TYR A 382 30.10 -5.41 1.52
N ILE A 383 29.61 -6.21 2.47
CA ILE A 383 28.19 -6.57 2.55
C ILE A 383 27.34 -5.31 2.76
N THR A 384 27.69 -4.46 3.72
CA THR A 384 26.91 -3.24 4.03
C THR A 384 26.88 -2.26 2.89
N ASN A 385 28.00 -2.08 2.17
CA ASN A 385 28.05 -1.21 0.99
C ASN A 385 27.17 -1.73 -0.15
N ALA A 386 27.18 -3.04 -0.41
CA ALA A 386 26.31 -3.65 -1.41
C ALA A 386 24.84 -3.47 -1.06
N LEU A 387 24.45 -3.76 0.19
CA LEU A 387 23.07 -3.62 0.65
C LEU A 387 22.60 -2.16 0.67
N THR A 388 23.44 -1.22 1.10
CA THR A 388 23.16 0.22 1.07
C THR A 388 22.96 0.71 -0.36
N SER A 389 23.75 0.22 -1.31
CA SER A 389 23.59 0.57 -2.73
C SER A 389 22.26 0.09 -3.29
N ILE A 390 21.80 -1.11 -2.91
CA ILE A 390 20.49 -1.63 -3.30
C ILE A 390 19.37 -0.83 -2.61
N GLN A 391 19.51 -0.51 -1.32
CA GLN A 391 18.54 0.32 -0.59
C GLN A 391 18.38 1.70 -1.23
N THR A 392 19.49 2.33 -1.63
CA THR A 392 19.45 3.62 -2.35
C THR A 392 18.65 3.51 -3.65
N LYS A 393 18.82 2.41 -4.41
CA LYS A 393 17.99 2.14 -5.59
C LYS A 393 16.51 1.99 -5.23
N ILE A 394 16.18 1.22 -4.19
CA ILE A 394 14.80 1.09 -3.71
C ILE A 394 14.19 2.46 -3.40
N ASP A 395 14.92 3.34 -2.73
CA ASP A 395 14.44 4.67 -2.35
C ASP A 395 14.20 5.56 -3.59
N MET A 396 15.06 5.46 -4.60
CA MET A 396 14.87 6.13 -5.90
C MET A 396 13.64 5.60 -6.63
N GLU A 397 13.47 4.27 -6.69
CA GLU A 397 12.33 3.64 -7.35
C GLU A 397 11.00 3.95 -6.63
N LYS A 398 11.00 4.01 -5.29
CA LYS A 398 9.85 4.48 -4.49
C LYS A 398 9.52 5.96 -4.75
N SER A 399 10.52 6.79 -4.99
CA SER A 399 10.31 8.19 -5.38
C SER A 399 9.68 8.31 -6.77
N LEU A 400 10.14 7.51 -7.71
CA LEU A 400 9.60 7.44 -9.08
C LEU A 400 8.16 6.92 -9.07
N LEU A 401 7.87 5.88 -8.29
CA LEU A 401 6.51 5.36 -8.09
C LEU A 401 5.55 6.46 -7.63
N ARG A 402 5.93 7.20 -6.58
CA ARG A 402 5.13 8.35 -6.10
C ARG A 402 4.90 9.42 -7.15
N SER A 403 5.85 9.62 -8.07
CA SER A 403 5.68 10.55 -9.18
C SER A 403 4.64 10.07 -10.18
N TYR A 404 4.66 8.79 -10.55
CA TYR A 404 3.64 8.20 -11.43
C TYR A 404 2.24 8.21 -10.81
N GLU A 405 2.13 7.91 -9.52
CA GLU A 405 0.86 7.98 -8.80
C GLU A 405 0.28 9.41 -8.79
N LYS A 406 1.12 10.43 -8.54
CA LYS A 406 0.73 11.84 -8.61
C LYS A 406 0.34 12.25 -10.03
N GLU A 407 1.05 11.81 -11.04
CA GLU A 407 0.73 12.05 -12.45
C GLU A 407 -0.64 11.45 -12.80
N LYS A 408 -0.89 10.19 -12.42
CA LYS A 408 -2.21 9.55 -12.60
C LYS A 408 -3.32 10.37 -11.95
N GLN A 409 -3.14 10.77 -10.69
CA GLN A 409 -4.13 11.58 -9.97
C GLN A 409 -4.36 12.95 -10.63
N TYR A 410 -3.31 13.58 -11.13
CA TYR A 410 -3.42 14.82 -11.89
C TYR A 410 -4.24 14.63 -13.17
N LEU A 411 -3.97 13.61 -13.96
CA LEU A 411 -4.69 13.31 -15.19
C LEU A 411 -6.17 12.99 -14.92
N LEU A 412 -6.48 12.16 -13.91
CA LEU A 412 -7.86 11.86 -13.50
C LEU A 412 -8.64 13.11 -13.07
N ARG A 413 -7.96 14.13 -12.57
CA ARG A 413 -8.56 15.43 -12.20
C ARG A 413 -8.76 16.35 -13.38
N GLN A 414 -7.87 16.34 -14.37
CA GLN A 414 -7.83 17.33 -15.43
C GLN A 414 -8.44 16.85 -16.74
N MET A 415 -8.46 15.53 -17.01
CA MET A 415 -8.91 14.96 -18.28
C MET A 415 -10.38 14.52 -18.27
N PHE A 416 -11.14 14.75 -17.20
CA PHE A 416 -12.55 14.37 -17.09
C PHE A 416 -13.41 15.54 -16.60
N ILE A 417 -14.72 15.55 -17.00
CA ILE A 417 -15.70 16.57 -16.65
C ILE A 417 -16.82 16.00 -15.78
#